data_90916f49016218c5024a29ffc2e29997
#
_entry.id   90916f49016218c5024a29ffc2e29997
#
_cell.length_a   1.000
_cell.length_b   1.000
_cell.length_c   1.000
_cell.angle_alpha   90.00
_cell.angle_beta   90.00
_cell.angle_gamma   90.00
#
_symmetry.space_group_name_H-M   'P 1'
#
loop_
_entity.id
_entity.type
_entity.pdbx_description
1 polymer ?
#
loop_
_entity_poly.entity_id
_entity_poly.type
_entity_poly.pdbx_seq_one_letter_code
_entity_poly.pdbx_strand_id
1 'polypeptide(L)'
;MRCLIIDDEPLALDLLEDNLKHVNTIQVVARCRNAGEAIIAMQKEQIDLIFSDIYMPGINGLQLIRSLTQKPMVIFVTAYEKFALEGFELDVVDYLVKPVPLDRFLKACHKALDLYELRRSYVPQPTTKNYFFLHADYNLIKISFDQVEYIEGLKDYIKVHLINQQKPVLSRISLKAIELQLPPDQFFRVHKSYLVNLDHVSQMRRARIKLINTEIPLSDGYRDVINRMIGKV
;
A
#
# COMPACT_ATOMS: atom_id res chain seq x y z
N MET A 1 11.78 -5.90 -12.07
CA MET A 1 11.52 -5.79 -10.61
C MET A 1 12.83 -6.03 -9.88
N ARG A 2 13.27 -5.08 -9.04
CA ARG A 2 14.56 -5.11 -8.32
C ARG A 2 14.38 -5.88 -7.01
N CYS A 3 15.18 -6.92 -6.80
CA CYS A 3 15.02 -7.86 -5.69
C CYS A 3 16.23 -7.86 -4.76
N LEU A 4 15.95 -7.86 -3.45
CA LEU A 4 16.91 -8.09 -2.39
C LEU A 4 16.69 -9.50 -1.81
N ILE A 5 17.75 -10.27 -1.63
CA ILE A 5 17.69 -11.57 -0.95
C ILE A 5 18.47 -11.52 0.35
N ILE A 6 17.87 -12.05 1.43
CA ILE A 6 18.42 -11.98 2.79
C ILE A 6 18.34 -13.36 3.45
N ASP A 7 19.49 -13.91 3.81
CA ASP A 7 19.60 -15.20 4.52
C ASP A 7 21.00 -15.30 5.12
N ASP A 8 21.14 -15.72 6.37
CA ASP A 8 22.46 -15.84 7.02
C ASP A 8 23.25 -17.05 6.51
N GLU A 9 22.57 -18.00 5.86
CA GLU A 9 23.16 -19.18 5.23
C GLU A 9 23.58 -18.86 3.78
N PRO A 10 24.90 -18.90 3.43
CA PRO A 10 25.35 -18.62 2.05
C PRO A 10 24.74 -19.55 1.00
N LEU A 11 24.57 -20.83 1.32
CA LEU A 11 23.98 -21.81 0.40
C LEU A 11 22.51 -21.53 0.10
N ALA A 12 21.76 -20.97 1.08
CA ALA A 12 20.37 -20.56 0.87
C ALA A 12 20.30 -19.36 -0.09
N LEU A 13 21.22 -18.39 0.03
CA LEU A 13 21.34 -17.27 -0.91
C LEU A 13 21.66 -17.75 -2.32
N ASP A 14 22.59 -18.71 -2.48
CA ASP A 14 22.94 -19.28 -3.77
C ASP A 14 21.72 -19.98 -4.42
N LEU A 15 20.98 -20.78 -3.64
CA LEU A 15 19.78 -21.46 -4.10
C LEU A 15 18.66 -20.49 -4.51
N LEU A 16 18.45 -19.41 -3.71
CA LEU A 16 17.47 -18.37 -4.04
C LEU A 16 17.84 -17.68 -5.37
N GLU A 17 19.12 -17.33 -5.55
CA GLU A 17 19.60 -16.69 -6.77
C GLU A 17 19.48 -17.63 -7.98
N ASP A 18 19.81 -18.91 -7.84
CA ASP A 18 19.65 -19.91 -8.89
C ASP A 18 18.17 -20.11 -9.29
N ASN A 19 17.27 -20.19 -8.32
CA ASN A 19 15.84 -20.25 -8.58
C ASN A 19 15.32 -18.98 -9.28
N LEU A 20 15.83 -17.80 -8.93
CA LEU A 20 15.46 -16.54 -9.57
C LEU A 20 15.93 -16.41 -11.02
N LYS A 21 16.97 -17.15 -11.44
CA LYS A 21 17.38 -17.23 -12.87
C LYS A 21 16.26 -17.75 -13.78
N HIS A 22 15.30 -18.52 -13.24
CA HIS A 22 14.13 -18.97 -13.99
C HIS A 22 13.07 -17.88 -14.19
N VAL A 23 13.25 -16.70 -13.56
CA VAL A 23 12.28 -15.57 -13.61
C VAL A 23 12.98 -14.32 -14.10
N ASN A 24 13.17 -14.17 -15.40
CA ASN A 24 13.96 -13.10 -16.04
C ASN A 24 13.50 -11.67 -15.71
N THR A 25 12.27 -11.50 -15.21
CA THR A 25 11.69 -10.21 -14.85
C THR A 25 12.07 -9.75 -13.45
N ILE A 26 12.69 -10.62 -12.63
CA ILE A 26 13.18 -10.31 -11.27
C ILE A 26 14.70 -10.29 -11.30
N GLN A 27 15.28 -9.15 -10.95
CA GLN A 27 16.73 -8.95 -10.92
C GLN A 27 17.20 -8.85 -9.47
N VAL A 28 18.08 -9.75 -9.05
CA VAL A 28 18.77 -9.65 -7.75
C VAL A 28 19.76 -8.48 -7.82
N VAL A 29 19.56 -7.47 -6.97
CA VAL A 29 20.41 -6.28 -6.90
C VAL A 29 21.31 -6.29 -5.67
N ALA A 30 20.97 -7.04 -4.64
CA ALA A 30 21.82 -7.23 -3.48
C ALA A 30 21.54 -8.58 -2.80
N ARG A 31 22.60 -9.15 -2.20
CA ARG A 31 22.60 -10.34 -1.34
C ARG A 31 23.06 -9.92 0.04
N CYS A 32 22.30 -10.21 1.06
CA CYS A 32 22.57 -9.77 2.41
C CYS A 32 22.53 -10.98 3.37
N ARG A 33 23.45 -11.01 4.32
CA ARG A 33 23.54 -12.07 5.31
C ARG A 33 22.89 -11.72 6.65
N ASN A 34 22.42 -10.50 6.80
CA ASN A 34 21.76 -10.00 8.01
C ASN A 34 20.96 -8.73 7.71
N ALA A 35 20.15 -8.32 8.69
CA ALA A 35 19.32 -7.13 8.60
C ALA A 35 20.13 -5.83 8.41
N GLY A 36 21.34 -5.73 8.98
CA GLY A 36 22.19 -4.54 8.85
C GLY A 36 22.65 -4.32 7.42
N GLU A 37 23.09 -5.37 6.73
CA GLU A 37 23.46 -5.32 5.32
C GLU A 37 22.24 -4.98 4.45
N ALA A 38 21.08 -5.54 4.76
CA ALA A 38 19.84 -5.26 4.05
C ALA A 38 19.44 -3.79 4.15
N ILE A 39 19.54 -3.18 5.33
CA ILE A 39 19.25 -1.74 5.54
C ILE A 39 20.20 -0.88 4.69
N ILE A 40 21.49 -1.20 4.68
CA ILE A 40 22.47 -0.47 3.87
C ILE A 40 22.18 -0.60 2.37
N ALA A 41 21.80 -1.80 1.91
CA ALA A 41 21.44 -2.03 0.52
C ALA A 41 20.18 -1.22 0.12
N MET A 42 19.16 -1.20 0.97
CA MET A 42 17.92 -0.43 0.74
C MET A 42 18.11 1.09 0.75
N GLN A 43 19.17 1.60 1.39
CA GLN A 43 19.54 3.03 1.30
C GLN A 43 20.18 3.42 -0.03
N LYS A 44 20.86 2.46 -0.68
CA LYS A 44 21.60 2.68 -1.93
C LYS A 44 20.79 2.36 -3.17
N GLU A 45 19.87 1.42 -3.07
CA GLU A 45 19.13 0.84 -4.17
C GLU A 45 17.65 0.87 -3.91
N GLN A 46 16.87 1.20 -4.93
CA GLN A 46 15.41 1.03 -4.85
C GLN A 46 15.09 -0.46 -4.91
N ILE A 47 14.41 -0.96 -3.89
CA ILE A 47 14.03 -2.38 -3.78
C ILE A 47 12.51 -2.49 -3.92
N ASP A 48 12.08 -3.35 -4.86
CA ASP A 48 10.67 -3.64 -5.11
C ASP A 48 10.19 -4.88 -4.36
N LEU A 49 11.07 -5.89 -4.21
CA LEU A 49 10.80 -7.18 -3.62
C LEU A 49 11.94 -7.61 -2.69
N ILE A 50 11.59 -8.21 -1.56
CA ILE A 50 12.53 -8.84 -0.63
C ILE A 50 12.16 -10.32 -0.48
N PHE A 51 13.12 -11.22 -0.69
CA PHE A 51 13.08 -12.57 -0.12
C PHE A 51 13.90 -12.55 1.17
N SER A 52 13.32 -12.95 2.28
CA SER A 52 13.99 -12.92 3.60
C SER A 52 13.77 -14.20 4.35
N ASP A 53 14.84 -14.75 4.92
CA ASP A 53 14.65 -15.64 6.05
C ASP A 53 14.12 -14.84 7.26
N ILE A 54 13.39 -15.53 8.09
CA ILE A 54 12.89 -14.99 9.37
C ILE A 54 13.95 -15.13 10.43
N TYR A 55 14.62 -16.26 10.51
CA TYR A 55 15.58 -16.57 11.56
C TYR A 55 16.99 -16.18 11.13
N MET A 56 17.44 -15.04 11.60
CA MET A 56 18.80 -14.55 11.40
C MET A 56 19.37 -14.05 12.72
N PRO A 57 20.70 -14.11 12.90
CA PRO A 57 21.34 -13.55 14.10
C PRO A 57 21.07 -12.05 14.28
N GLY A 58 20.73 -11.65 15.50
CA GLY A 58 20.44 -10.25 15.84
C GLY A 58 19.00 -9.86 15.51
N ILE A 59 18.81 -8.98 14.54
CA ILE A 59 17.47 -8.55 14.09
C ILE A 59 16.93 -9.60 13.13
N ASN A 60 15.79 -10.22 13.49
CA ASN A 60 15.16 -11.21 12.64
C ASN A 60 14.38 -10.56 11.47
N GLY A 61 14.02 -11.37 10.45
CA GLY A 61 13.33 -10.88 9.25
C GLY A 61 12.01 -10.17 9.53
N LEU A 62 11.22 -10.64 10.51
CA LEU A 62 9.96 -10.00 10.89
C LEU A 62 10.19 -8.61 11.52
N GLN A 63 11.18 -8.52 12.41
CA GLN A 63 11.56 -7.25 13.04
C GLN A 63 12.09 -6.24 12.01
N LEU A 64 12.91 -6.71 11.06
CA LEU A 64 13.39 -5.88 9.96
C LEU A 64 12.21 -5.28 9.19
N ILE A 65 11.29 -6.12 8.70
CA ILE A 65 10.15 -5.66 7.89
C ILE A 65 9.21 -4.74 8.68
N ARG A 66 9.01 -4.99 9.99
CA ARG A 66 8.21 -4.08 10.86
C ARG A 66 8.85 -2.71 11.02
N SER A 67 10.18 -2.60 10.98
CA SER A 67 10.90 -1.35 11.15
C SER A 67 10.89 -0.44 9.92
N LEU A 68 10.55 -0.97 8.73
CA LEU A 68 10.56 -0.21 7.49
C LEU A 68 9.35 0.73 7.41
N THR A 69 9.61 2.01 7.13
CA THR A 69 8.57 3.03 6.90
C THR A 69 7.92 2.89 5.51
N GLN A 70 8.75 2.60 4.49
CA GLN A 70 8.29 2.22 3.16
C GLN A 70 8.60 0.75 2.96
N LYS A 71 7.55 -0.06 2.83
CA LYS A 71 7.69 -1.51 2.75
C LYS A 71 7.70 -1.97 1.30
N PRO A 72 8.82 -2.55 0.81
CA PRO A 72 8.81 -3.35 -0.40
C PRO A 72 7.84 -4.52 -0.28
N MET A 73 7.52 -5.19 -1.37
CA MET A 73 6.87 -6.49 -1.31
C MET A 73 7.80 -7.49 -0.62
N VAL A 74 7.23 -8.39 0.16
CA VAL A 74 8.03 -9.36 0.93
C VAL A 74 7.52 -10.78 0.69
N ILE A 75 8.45 -11.70 0.48
CA ILE A 75 8.23 -13.15 0.51
C ILE A 75 9.17 -13.71 1.57
N PHE A 76 8.61 -14.31 2.62
CA PHE A 76 9.44 -15.01 3.60
C PHE A 76 9.80 -16.42 3.11
N VAL A 77 11.06 -16.83 3.34
CA VAL A 77 11.60 -18.16 3.00
C VAL A 77 12.29 -18.70 4.23
N THR A 78 11.66 -19.60 4.97
CA THR A 78 12.13 -20.03 6.28
C THR A 78 11.88 -21.51 6.55
N ALA A 79 12.65 -22.10 7.47
CA ALA A 79 12.42 -23.48 7.93
C ALA A 79 11.22 -23.63 8.88
N TYR A 80 10.59 -22.55 9.34
CA TYR A 80 9.61 -22.57 10.42
C TYR A 80 8.21 -22.20 9.96
N GLU A 81 7.27 -23.14 10.03
CA GLU A 81 5.85 -22.93 9.68
C GLU A 81 5.10 -22.01 10.66
N LYS A 82 5.50 -21.99 11.92
CA LYS A 82 4.78 -21.31 13.01
C LYS A 82 4.64 -19.79 12.86
N PHE A 83 5.48 -19.15 12.03
CA PHE A 83 5.46 -17.70 11.79
C PHE A 83 4.56 -17.30 10.60
N ALA A 84 3.89 -18.24 9.95
CA ALA A 84 2.97 -17.92 8.86
C ALA A 84 1.86 -16.95 9.32
N LEU A 85 1.33 -17.12 10.53
CA LEU A 85 0.31 -16.22 11.09
C LEU A 85 0.83 -14.79 11.30
N GLU A 86 2.07 -14.63 11.80
CA GLU A 86 2.69 -13.31 11.96
C GLU A 86 3.02 -12.65 10.61
N GLY A 87 3.33 -13.44 9.59
CA GLY A 87 3.51 -12.96 8.22
C GLY A 87 2.22 -12.36 7.64
N PHE A 88 1.05 -12.93 7.95
CA PHE A 88 -0.24 -12.38 7.55
C PHE A 88 -0.51 -10.98 8.12
N GLU A 89 -0.08 -10.71 9.35
CA GLU A 89 -0.21 -9.38 9.97
C GLU A 89 0.65 -8.31 9.29
N LEU A 90 1.71 -8.72 8.58
CA LEU A 90 2.66 -7.82 7.89
C LEU A 90 2.30 -7.55 6.42
N ASP A 91 1.18 -8.10 5.92
CA ASP A 91 0.73 -7.94 4.53
C ASP A 91 1.81 -8.38 3.51
N VAL A 92 2.45 -9.55 3.79
CA VAL A 92 3.46 -10.11 2.88
C VAL A 92 2.83 -10.78 1.66
N VAL A 93 3.57 -10.83 0.56
CA VAL A 93 3.11 -11.44 -0.69
C VAL A 93 2.90 -12.93 -0.51
N ASP A 94 3.88 -13.60 0.11
CA ASP A 94 3.83 -15.04 0.30
C ASP A 94 4.78 -15.51 1.42
N TYR A 95 4.61 -16.79 1.79
CA TYR A 95 5.38 -17.49 2.80
C TYR A 95 5.81 -18.86 2.27
N LEU A 96 7.11 -19.11 2.22
CA LEU A 96 7.71 -20.33 1.69
C LEU A 96 8.44 -21.07 2.79
N VAL A 97 8.12 -22.36 2.96
CA VAL A 97 8.79 -23.22 3.96
C VAL A 97 9.89 -24.02 3.28
N LYS A 98 11.12 -23.90 3.81
CA LYS A 98 12.28 -24.70 3.33
C LYS A 98 12.11 -26.19 3.70
N PRO A 99 12.44 -27.16 2.79
CA PRO A 99 12.94 -26.94 1.43
C PRO A 99 11.83 -26.49 0.47
N VAL A 100 12.08 -25.48 -0.33
CA VAL A 100 11.08 -24.89 -1.24
C VAL A 100 11.15 -25.57 -2.60
N PRO A 101 10.09 -26.31 -3.03
CA PRO A 101 10.01 -26.83 -4.39
C PRO A 101 9.99 -25.69 -5.42
N LEU A 102 10.64 -25.89 -6.58
CA LEU A 102 10.76 -24.87 -7.61
C LEU A 102 9.39 -24.36 -8.10
N ASP A 103 8.42 -25.25 -8.29
CA ASP A 103 7.06 -24.87 -8.71
C ASP A 103 6.37 -23.95 -7.69
N ARG A 104 6.58 -24.20 -6.39
CA ARG A 104 6.06 -23.36 -5.30
C ARG A 104 6.74 -21.98 -5.26
N PHE A 105 8.06 -21.97 -5.49
CA PHE A 105 8.85 -20.74 -5.61
C PHE A 105 8.37 -19.88 -6.77
N LEU A 106 8.20 -20.47 -7.96
CA LEU A 106 7.72 -19.78 -9.15
C LEU A 106 6.31 -19.19 -8.96
N LYS A 107 5.40 -19.90 -8.28
CA LYS A 107 4.07 -19.39 -7.95
C LYS A 107 4.14 -18.13 -7.07
N ALA A 108 5.04 -18.09 -6.08
CA ALA A 108 5.25 -16.91 -5.25
C ALA A 108 5.82 -15.73 -6.06
N CYS A 109 6.76 -16.00 -6.96
CA CYS A 109 7.31 -15.00 -7.87
C CYS A 109 6.23 -14.42 -8.80
N HIS A 110 5.37 -15.26 -9.40
CA HIS A 110 4.28 -14.78 -10.25
C HIS A 110 3.30 -13.91 -9.46
N LYS A 111 2.93 -14.32 -8.24
CA LYS A 111 2.08 -13.50 -7.35
C LYS A 111 2.71 -12.13 -7.04
N ALA A 112 4.04 -12.09 -6.83
CA ALA A 112 4.75 -10.82 -6.63
C ALA A 112 4.76 -9.97 -7.92
N LEU A 113 4.94 -10.59 -9.09
CA LEU A 113 4.91 -9.88 -10.37
C LEU A 113 3.52 -9.30 -10.66
N ASP A 114 2.45 -10.06 -10.45
CA ASP A 114 1.07 -9.58 -10.62
C ASP A 114 0.80 -8.36 -9.72
N LEU A 115 1.21 -8.43 -8.45
CA LEU A 115 1.11 -7.32 -7.51
C LEU A 115 1.99 -6.13 -7.90
N TYR A 116 3.19 -6.39 -8.44
CA TYR A 116 4.09 -5.34 -8.92
C TYR A 116 3.52 -4.60 -10.12
N GLU A 117 2.95 -5.33 -11.07
CA GLU A 117 2.28 -4.75 -12.23
C GLU A 117 1.04 -3.95 -11.82
N LEU A 118 0.25 -4.48 -10.88
CA LEU A 118 -0.85 -3.75 -10.28
C LEU A 118 -0.38 -2.46 -9.60
N ARG A 119 0.72 -2.50 -8.84
CA ARG A 119 1.31 -1.31 -8.19
C ARG A 119 1.91 -0.33 -9.22
N ARG A 120 2.51 -0.82 -10.32
CA ARG A 120 3.06 0.01 -11.39
C ARG A 120 2.00 0.57 -12.32
N SER A 121 0.97 -0.21 -12.61
CA SER A 121 -0.20 0.31 -13.33
C SER A 121 -0.98 1.29 -12.46
N TYR A 122 -0.77 1.28 -11.16
CA TYR A 122 -1.17 2.28 -10.17
C TYR A 122 -0.10 3.39 -9.96
N VAL A 123 0.88 3.55 -10.85
CA VAL A 123 1.43 4.88 -11.09
C VAL A 123 0.20 5.70 -11.52
N PRO A 124 -0.14 6.81 -10.86
CA PRO A 124 -1.14 7.70 -11.39
C PRO A 124 -0.59 8.25 -12.72
N GLN A 125 -0.71 7.44 -13.79
CA GLN A 125 -0.94 8.06 -15.07
C GLN A 125 -2.19 8.89 -14.82
N PRO A 126 -2.31 10.11 -15.37
CA PRO A 126 -3.58 10.78 -15.42
C PRO A 126 -4.50 9.81 -16.15
N THR A 127 -5.07 8.88 -15.39
CA THR A 127 -6.08 7.99 -15.90
C THR A 127 -7.22 8.91 -16.19
N THR A 128 -7.56 9.00 -17.46
CA THR A 128 -8.83 9.52 -17.94
C THR A 128 -10.05 8.85 -17.31
N LYS A 129 -9.86 7.97 -16.34
CA LYS A 129 -10.94 7.37 -15.53
C LYS A 129 -11.29 8.33 -14.42
N ASN A 130 -12.29 9.13 -14.68
CA ASN A 130 -12.89 10.05 -13.71
C ASN A 130 -13.88 9.35 -12.77
N TYR A 131 -13.63 8.07 -12.41
CA TYR A 131 -14.53 7.28 -11.56
C TYR A 131 -13.84 6.15 -10.81
N PHE A 132 -14.50 5.67 -9.76
CA PHE A 132 -14.15 4.44 -9.04
C PHE A 132 -15.38 3.56 -8.84
N PHE A 133 -15.15 2.31 -8.40
CA PHE A 133 -16.23 1.39 -8.06
C PHE A 133 -16.29 1.19 -6.54
N LEU A 134 -17.52 1.10 -6.02
CA LEU A 134 -17.79 0.91 -4.61
C LEU A 134 -18.82 -0.20 -4.41
N HIS A 135 -18.53 -1.14 -3.51
CA HIS A 135 -19.52 -2.12 -3.09
C HIS A 135 -20.51 -1.49 -2.10
N ALA A 136 -21.78 -1.39 -2.49
CA ALA A 136 -22.86 -0.89 -1.65
C ALA A 136 -24.15 -1.69 -1.91
N ASP A 137 -24.86 -2.07 -0.86
CA ASP A 137 -26.14 -2.80 -0.94
C ASP A 137 -26.09 -4.01 -1.88
N TYR A 138 -25.06 -4.86 -1.72
CA TYR A 138 -24.80 -6.04 -2.57
C TYR A 138 -24.52 -5.76 -4.06
N ASN A 139 -24.38 -4.49 -4.45
CA ASN A 139 -24.12 -4.07 -5.82
C ASN A 139 -22.72 -3.40 -5.92
N LEU A 140 -22.15 -3.44 -7.13
CA LEU A 140 -20.99 -2.67 -7.48
C LEU A 140 -21.43 -1.37 -8.14
N ILE A 141 -21.30 -0.23 -7.45
CA ILE A 141 -21.73 1.08 -7.92
C ILE A 141 -20.55 1.83 -8.50
N LYS A 142 -20.69 2.35 -9.72
CA LYS A 142 -19.72 3.25 -10.34
C LYS A 142 -20.02 4.69 -9.89
N ILE A 143 -19.00 5.37 -9.34
CA ILE A 143 -19.08 6.75 -8.85
C ILE A 143 -18.02 7.57 -9.55
N SER A 144 -18.41 8.67 -10.20
CA SER A 144 -17.48 9.63 -10.79
C SER A 144 -16.88 10.55 -9.70
N PHE A 145 -15.59 10.89 -9.81
CA PHE A 145 -14.90 11.71 -8.81
C PHE A 145 -15.52 13.11 -8.68
N ASP A 146 -15.93 13.71 -9.77
CA ASP A 146 -16.61 15.01 -9.83
C ASP A 146 -17.94 15.05 -9.08
N GLN A 147 -18.59 13.89 -8.91
CA GLN A 147 -19.84 13.79 -8.15
C GLN A 147 -19.63 13.70 -6.64
N VAL A 148 -18.44 13.34 -6.18
CA VAL A 148 -18.15 13.17 -4.76
C VAL A 148 -17.84 14.51 -4.12
N GLU A 149 -18.69 14.95 -3.19
CA GLU A 149 -18.45 16.18 -2.42
C GLU A 149 -17.46 15.92 -1.27
N TYR A 150 -17.72 14.87 -0.47
CA TYR A 150 -16.82 14.42 0.60
C TYR A 150 -17.12 12.97 1.00
N ILE A 151 -16.21 12.37 1.77
CA ILE A 151 -16.36 11.02 2.31
C ILE A 151 -16.20 11.09 3.84
N GLU A 152 -17.18 10.51 4.54
CA GLU A 152 -17.19 10.40 6.01
C GLU A 152 -16.86 8.97 6.43
N GLY A 153 -15.88 8.80 7.32
CA GLY A 153 -15.53 7.52 7.94
C GLY A 153 -16.39 7.22 9.17
N LEU A 154 -16.99 6.04 9.21
CA LEU A 154 -17.82 5.56 10.29
C LEU A 154 -17.37 4.15 10.74
N LYS A 155 -16.31 4.08 11.57
CA LYS A 155 -15.65 2.80 11.97
C LYS A 155 -15.23 1.98 10.74
N ASP A 156 -15.88 0.83 10.51
CA ASP A 156 -15.59 -0.10 9.41
C ASP A 156 -16.32 0.26 8.10
N TYR A 157 -17.07 1.36 8.09
CA TYR A 157 -17.83 1.83 6.95
C TYR A 157 -17.42 3.24 6.56
N ILE A 158 -17.73 3.59 5.31
CA ILE A 158 -17.70 4.96 4.83
C ILE A 158 -19.07 5.36 4.30
N LYS A 159 -19.33 6.67 4.36
CA LYS A 159 -20.44 7.32 3.65
C LYS A 159 -19.85 8.23 2.58
N VAL A 160 -20.18 7.97 1.32
CA VAL A 160 -19.80 8.81 0.19
C VAL A 160 -20.95 9.77 -0.09
N HIS A 161 -20.72 11.06 0.13
CA HIS A 161 -21.69 12.12 -0.10
C HIS A 161 -21.52 12.68 -1.52
N LEU A 162 -22.59 12.61 -2.31
CA LEU A 162 -22.61 13.03 -3.70
C LEU A 162 -23.38 14.35 -3.83
N ILE A 163 -22.91 15.27 -4.71
CA ILE A 163 -23.48 16.61 -4.88
C ILE A 163 -24.97 16.60 -5.27
N ASN A 164 -25.40 15.56 -6.01
CA ASN A 164 -26.75 15.48 -6.56
C ASN A 164 -27.64 14.46 -5.82
N GLN A 165 -27.21 13.93 -4.66
CA GLN A 165 -27.98 12.94 -3.92
C GLN A 165 -28.09 13.35 -2.44
N GLN A 166 -29.30 13.28 -1.90
CA GLN A 166 -29.52 13.54 -0.47
C GLN A 166 -29.04 12.42 0.43
N LYS A 167 -29.09 11.16 -0.05
CA LYS A 167 -28.65 10.00 0.74
C LYS A 167 -27.23 9.61 0.33
N PRO A 168 -26.31 9.47 1.29
CA PRO A 168 -24.95 9.01 0.99
C PRO A 168 -24.93 7.54 0.58
N VAL A 169 -23.97 7.17 -0.24
CA VAL A 169 -23.68 5.77 -0.55
C VAL A 169 -22.86 5.18 0.60
N LEU A 170 -23.37 4.10 1.21
CA LEU A 170 -22.75 3.40 2.32
C LEU A 170 -21.93 2.21 1.81
N SER A 171 -20.69 2.07 2.25
CA SER A 171 -19.86 0.93 1.88
C SER A 171 -19.01 0.44 3.05
N ARG A 172 -18.80 -0.87 3.10
CA ARG A 172 -17.96 -1.52 4.12
C ARG A 172 -16.50 -1.55 3.67
N ILE A 173 -15.88 -0.38 3.75
CA ILE A 173 -14.45 -0.16 3.50
C ILE A 173 -13.94 0.87 4.49
N SER A 174 -12.67 0.81 4.88
CA SER A 174 -12.10 1.84 5.76
C SER A 174 -11.79 3.13 5.00
N LEU A 175 -11.81 4.27 5.72
CA LEU A 175 -11.46 5.56 5.14
C LEU A 175 -10.03 5.59 4.58
N LYS A 176 -9.10 4.85 5.21
CA LYS A 176 -7.72 4.70 4.72
C LYS A 176 -7.65 3.91 3.40
N ALA A 177 -8.47 2.88 3.26
CA ALA A 177 -8.45 2.05 2.06
C ALA A 177 -9.07 2.76 0.85
N ILE A 178 -10.13 3.56 1.05
CA ILE A 178 -10.68 4.37 -0.06
C ILE A 178 -9.75 5.52 -0.44
N GLU A 179 -9.06 6.15 0.53
CA GLU A 179 -8.08 7.22 0.28
C GLU A 179 -7.00 6.80 -0.72
N LEU A 180 -6.57 5.54 -0.70
CA LEU A 180 -5.60 4.98 -1.64
C LEU A 180 -6.16 4.79 -3.07
N GLN A 181 -7.48 4.81 -3.26
CA GLN A 181 -8.14 4.64 -4.56
C GLN A 181 -8.51 5.98 -5.22
N LEU A 182 -8.39 7.08 -4.47
CA LEU A 182 -8.77 8.41 -4.92
C LEU A 182 -7.57 9.21 -5.41
N PRO A 183 -7.72 10.11 -6.40
CA PRO A 183 -6.65 11.00 -6.84
C PRO A 183 -6.13 11.87 -5.70
N PRO A 184 -4.83 11.81 -5.36
CA PRO A 184 -4.26 12.52 -4.21
C PRO A 184 -4.13 14.04 -4.40
N ASP A 185 -4.28 14.52 -5.62
CA ASP A 185 -4.33 15.92 -6.04
C ASP A 185 -5.74 16.51 -5.98
N GLN A 186 -6.77 15.67 -5.94
CA GLN A 186 -8.18 16.05 -5.88
C GLN A 186 -8.81 15.79 -4.51
N PHE A 187 -8.44 14.70 -3.82
CA PHE A 187 -9.02 14.30 -2.54
C PHE A 187 -8.03 14.47 -1.39
N PHE A 188 -8.43 15.22 -0.38
CA PHE A 188 -7.58 15.56 0.76
C PHE A 188 -8.20 15.11 2.07
N ARG A 189 -7.40 14.44 2.90
CA ARG A 189 -7.80 14.09 4.25
C ARG A 189 -7.61 15.30 5.18
N VAL A 190 -8.71 15.80 5.73
CA VAL A 190 -8.73 17.03 6.55
C VAL A 190 -9.06 16.78 8.01
N HIS A 191 -9.48 15.54 8.31
CA HIS A 191 -9.82 15.09 9.66
C HIS A 191 -9.64 13.57 9.74
N LYS A 192 -9.53 13.00 10.97
CA LYS A 192 -9.50 11.54 11.17
C LYS A 192 -10.67 10.80 10.51
N SER A 193 -11.79 11.47 10.33
CA SER A 193 -13.03 10.90 9.78
C SER A 193 -13.49 11.55 8.48
N TYR A 194 -12.75 12.45 7.87
CA TYR A 194 -13.21 13.14 6.65
C TYR A 194 -12.14 13.27 5.58
N LEU A 195 -12.52 12.93 4.34
CA LEU A 195 -11.85 13.24 3.09
C LEU A 195 -12.74 14.23 2.31
N VAL A 196 -12.18 15.30 1.78
CA VAL A 196 -12.89 16.30 0.97
C VAL A 196 -12.38 16.32 -0.45
N ASN A 197 -13.27 16.56 -1.41
CA ASN A 197 -12.91 16.83 -2.79
C ASN A 197 -12.61 18.32 -2.94
N LEU A 198 -11.40 18.65 -3.42
CA LEU A 198 -10.94 20.03 -3.58
C LEU A 198 -11.83 20.85 -4.54
N ASP A 199 -12.36 20.22 -5.60
CA ASP A 199 -13.19 20.86 -6.59
C ASP A 199 -14.52 21.41 -6.03
N HIS A 200 -14.94 20.89 -4.88
CA HIS A 200 -16.17 21.32 -4.18
C HIS A 200 -15.92 22.18 -2.95
N VAL A 201 -14.65 22.54 -2.69
CA VAL A 201 -14.30 23.46 -1.62
C VAL A 201 -14.60 24.91 -2.03
N SER A 202 -15.55 25.55 -1.33
CA SER A 202 -15.92 26.94 -1.59
C SER A 202 -15.14 27.92 -0.73
N GLN A 203 -14.78 27.54 0.51
CA GLN A 203 -14.04 28.40 1.44
C GLN A 203 -13.28 27.57 2.48
N MET A 204 -12.08 28.01 2.83
CA MET A 204 -11.30 27.47 3.93
C MET A 204 -11.20 28.47 5.07
N ARG A 205 -11.50 28.02 6.29
CA ARG A 205 -11.36 28.79 7.54
C ARG A 205 -10.41 28.06 8.49
N ARG A 206 -9.97 28.74 9.55
CA ARG A 206 -8.94 28.24 10.48
C ARG A 206 -9.21 26.83 11.05
N ALA A 207 -10.48 26.44 11.23
CA ALA A 207 -10.88 25.16 11.82
C ALA A 207 -11.98 24.43 11.01
N ARG A 208 -12.37 24.93 9.85
CA ARG A 208 -13.46 24.40 9.04
C ARG A 208 -13.23 24.62 7.55
N ILE A 209 -13.70 23.67 6.75
CA ILE A 209 -13.74 23.74 5.30
C ILE A 209 -15.21 23.79 4.88
N LYS A 210 -15.59 24.84 4.17
CA LYS A 210 -16.93 24.99 3.61
C LYS A 210 -16.96 24.35 2.22
N LEU A 211 -17.84 23.40 2.05
CA LEU A 211 -18.18 22.77 0.77
C LEU A 211 -19.45 23.44 0.20
N ILE A 212 -19.99 22.85 -0.86
CA ILE A 212 -21.21 23.37 -1.51
C ILE A 212 -22.38 23.31 -0.53
N ASN A 213 -22.62 22.14 0.10
CA ASN A 213 -23.82 21.89 0.91
C ASN A 213 -23.55 21.75 2.40
N THR A 214 -22.27 21.72 2.84
CA THR A 214 -21.93 21.45 4.25
C THR A 214 -20.63 22.07 4.69
N GLU A 215 -20.36 22.06 5.99
CA GLU A 215 -19.08 22.44 6.57
C GLU A 215 -18.42 21.23 7.27
N ILE A 216 -17.17 20.95 6.93
CA ILE A 216 -16.38 19.86 7.47
C ILE A 216 -15.34 20.40 8.46
N PRO A 217 -15.13 19.76 9.63
CA PRO A 217 -14.10 20.16 10.57
C PRO A 217 -12.70 19.89 10.00
N LEU A 218 -11.79 20.83 10.19
CA LEU A 218 -10.36 20.68 9.93
C LEU A 218 -9.63 20.47 11.25
N SER A 219 -9.01 19.31 11.41
CA SER A 219 -8.20 19.03 12.62
C SER A 219 -6.81 19.63 12.53
N ASP A 220 -6.24 20.01 13.67
CA ASP A 220 -4.90 20.60 13.77
C ASP A 220 -3.80 19.70 13.17
N GLY A 221 -3.89 18.39 13.33
CA GLY A 221 -2.95 17.44 12.74
C GLY A 221 -2.99 17.31 11.21
N TYR A 222 -3.95 17.99 10.55
CA TYR A 222 -4.10 17.98 9.09
C TYR A 222 -3.92 19.40 8.48
N ARG A 223 -3.41 20.37 9.24
CA ARG A 223 -3.24 21.76 8.75
C ARG A 223 -2.26 21.88 7.59
N ASP A 224 -1.21 21.04 7.57
CA ASP A 224 -0.23 21.02 6.47
C ASP A 224 -0.86 20.62 5.12
N VAL A 225 -2.01 19.94 5.16
CA VAL A 225 -2.79 19.61 3.98
C VAL A 225 -3.28 20.86 3.25
N ILE A 226 -3.60 21.95 3.99
CA ILE A 226 -4.04 23.21 3.37
C ILE A 226 -2.98 23.74 2.40
N ASN A 227 -1.69 23.71 2.78
CA ASN A 227 -0.61 24.18 1.91
C ASN A 227 -0.57 23.41 0.59
N ARG A 228 -0.79 22.09 0.65
CA ARG A 228 -0.90 21.24 -0.55
C ARG A 228 -2.14 21.56 -1.37
N MET A 229 -3.28 21.79 -0.73
CA MET A 229 -4.54 22.15 -1.41
C MET A 229 -4.46 23.46 -2.18
N ILE A 230 -3.70 24.44 -1.68
CA ILE A 230 -3.53 25.78 -2.32
C ILE A 230 -2.28 25.86 -3.21
N GLY A 231 -1.60 24.73 -3.46
CA GLY A 231 -0.41 24.69 -4.31
C GLY A 231 0.81 25.46 -3.76
N LYS A 232 0.85 25.76 -2.47
CA LYS A 232 2.03 26.30 -1.79
C LYS A 232 2.83 25.12 -1.23
N VAL A 233 3.89 24.75 -1.94
CA VAL A 233 4.95 23.83 -1.49
C VAL A 233 5.89 24.58 -0.55
#